data_6a27563798040f74f8f8f4051c485480
#
_entry.id   6a27563798040f74f8f8f4051c485480
#
_cell.length_a   1.000
_cell.length_b   1.000
_cell.length_c   1.000
_cell.angle_alpha   90.00
_cell.angle_beta   90.00
_cell.angle_gamma   90.00
#
_symmetry.space_group_name_H-M   'P 1'
#
loop_
_entity.id
_entity.type
_entity.pdbx_description
1 polymer ?
#
loop_
_entity_poly.entity_id
_entity_poly.type
_entity_poly.pdbx_seq_one_letter_code
_entity_poly.pdbx_strand_id
1 'polypeptide(L)'
;KMKELLQADSRPISYVRARTIILEGPWYLDNTWHEHKADDLDPAGRELMNRRMFEEIDRVLGGNTSHAQQMAYLLMTASGCHILSAIRELIGLPKAIRSAVVSPNGMQFSLVFEYDNFNMVFEEMNDQEIVEFDEAIEIYQGDRKMLLEYDTPYIRYLPSKLTVSELDCGQAKTTVYGPHYHDMFANELLEFYRCVTTHDTPKCDVFDAAEDVKLYIDVAKMMK
;
A
#
# COMPACT_ATOMS: atom_id res chain seq x y z
N LYS A 1 -1.92 -16.34 -4.58
CA LYS A 1 -1.42 -17.50 -3.81
C LYS A 1 -1.50 -17.31 -2.31
N MET A 2 -1.08 -16.14 -1.78
CA MET A 2 -1.14 -15.87 -0.34
C MET A 2 -2.56 -16.03 0.23
N LYS A 3 -3.58 -15.45 -0.42
CA LYS A 3 -4.99 -15.59 -0.02
C LYS A 3 -5.45 -17.05 0.03
N GLU A 4 -5.09 -17.85 -0.96
CA GLU A 4 -5.40 -19.29 -0.99
C GLU A 4 -4.78 -20.02 0.21
N LEU A 5 -3.53 -19.71 0.56
CA LEU A 5 -2.84 -20.30 1.70
C LEU A 5 -3.48 -19.89 3.03
N LEU A 6 -3.87 -18.62 3.16
CA LEU A 6 -4.59 -18.13 4.34
C LEU A 6 -5.92 -18.85 4.52
N GLN A 7 -6.68 -19.03 3.45
CA GLN A 7 -7.99 -19.69 3.49
C GLN A 7 -7.91 -21.21 3.70
N ALA A 8 -6.82 -21.83 3.25
CA ALA A 8 -6.60 -23.27 3.41
C ALA A 8 -6.23 -23.69 4.84
N ASP A 9 -5.89 -22.73 5.71
CA ASP A 9 -5.47 -23.00 7.09
C ASP A 9 -6.44 -22.33 8.07
N SER A 10 -7.08 -23.12 8.92
CA SER A 10 -8.03 -22.63 9.92
C SER A 10 -7.38 -22.04 11.18
N ARG A 11 -6.06 -22.15 11.31
CA ARG A 11 -5.34 -21.57 12.44
C ARG A 11 -5.42 -20.03 12.40
N PRO A 12 -5.50 -19.38 13.57
CA PRO A 12 -5.63 -17.92 13.60
C PRO A 12 -4.36 -17.22 13.11
N ILE A 13 -4.55 -16.06 12.51
CA ILE A 13 -3.48 -15.08 12.31
C ILE A 13 -3.10 -14.55 13.70
N SER A 14 -1.81 -14.47 13.97
CA SER A 14 -1.27 -13.96 15.25
C SER A 14 -0.64 -12.57 15.13
N TYR A 15 -0.16 -12.19 13.94
CA TYR A 15 0.45 -10.89 13.68
C TYR A 15 0.51 -10.59 12.20
N VAL A 16 0.40 -9.30 11.85
CA VAL A 16 0.59 -8.80 10.49
C VAL A 16 1.49 -7.56 10.54
N ARG A 17 2.43 -7.48 9.62
CA ARG A 17 3.21 -6.29 9.36
C ARG A 17 3.18 -5.99 7.87
N ALA A 18 2.96 -4.74 7.51
CA ALA A 18 3.06 -4.29 6.14
C ALA A 18 3.86 -2.99 6.09
N ARG A 19 4.51 -2.73 4.96
CA ARG A 19 5.33 -1.54 4.81
C ARG A 19 5.43 -1.09 3.37
N THR A 20 5.56 0.21 3.21
CA THR A 20 5.88 0.91 1.97
C THR A 20 6.98 1.92 2.29
N ILE A 21 8.23 1.52 2.14
CA ILE A 21 9.42 2.35 2.39
C ILE A 21 10.13 2.54 1.07
N ILE A 22 9.97 3.71 0.47
CA ILE A 22 10.34 3.94 -0.91
C ILE A 22 11.10 5.26 -1.10
N LEU A 23 11.99 5.27 -2.09
CA LEU A 23 12.51 6.48 -2.69
C LEU A 23 11.43 7.11 -3.59
N GLU A 24 11.36 8.42 -3.65
CA GLU A 24 10.41 9.13 -4.53
C GLU A 24 10.57 8.74 -6.00
N GLY A 25 9.41 8.59 -6.67
CA GLY A 25 9.31 8.16 -8.06
C GLY A 25 10.19 8.90 -9.08
N PRO A 26 10.41 10.24 -8.99
CA PRO A 26 11.24 10.98 -9.94
C PRO A 26 12.64 10.42 -10.14
N TRP A 27 13.28 9.91 -9.08
CA TRP A 27 14.60 9.29 -9.21
C TRP A 27 14.59 8.06 -10.14
N TYR A 28 13.58 7.21 -9.99
CA TYR A 28 13.43 6.02 -10.85
C TYR A 28 13.15 6.42 -12.29
N LEU A 29 12.27 7.39 -12.52
CA LEU A 29 11.93 7.87 -13.85
C LEU A 29 13.14 8.48 -14.55
N ASP A 30 13.89 9.36 -13.89
CA ASP A 30 15.07 10.02 -14.45
C ASP A 30 16.20 9.00 -14.82
N ASN A 31 16.28 7.86 -14.13
CA ASN A 31 17.30 6.84 -14.36
C ASN A 31 16.88 5.68 -15.27
N THR A 32 15.57 5.48 -15.49
CA THR A 32 15.06 4.30 -16.22
C THR A 32 14.26 4.64 -17.48
N TRP A 33 13.80 5.88 -17.61
CA TRP A 33 12.95 6.34 -18.72
C TRP A 33 13.45 7.62 -19.35
N HIS A 34 13.09 7.85 -20.61
CA HIS A 34 13.17 9.16 -21.24
C HIS A 34 11.83 9.86 -21.07
N GLU A 35 11.73 10.70 -20.05
CA GLU A 35 10.55 11.51 -19.83
C GLU A 35 10.61 12.80 -20.67
N HIS A 36 9.55 13.07 -21.43
CA HIS A 36 9.37 14.37 -22.05
C HIS A 36 8.80 15.35 -21.02
N LYS A 37 9.66 16.21 -20.47
CA LYS A 37 9.23 17.25 -19.53
C LYS A 37 8.74 18.45 -20.33
N ALA A 38 7.47 18.83 -20.14
CA ALA A 38 6.93 20.04 -20.73
C ALA A 38 7.61 21.27 -20.10
N ASP A 39 8.10 22.16 -20.95
CA ASP A 39 8.79 23.40 -20.55
C ASP A 39 7.88 24.65 -20.60
N ASP A 40 6.65 24.48 -21.10
CA ASP A 40 5.63 25.50 -21.24
C ASP A 40 4.57 25.51 -20.13
N LEU A 41 4.80 24.75 -19.03
CA LEU A 41 3.87 24.73 -17.92
C LEU A 41 3.85 26.06 -17.17
N ASP A 42 2.66 26.67 -17.09
CA ASP A 42 2.46 27.89 -16.31
C ASP A 42 2.72 27.66 -14.80
N PRO A 43 3.74 28.32 -14.20
CA PRO A 43 4.02 28.19 -12.78
C PRO A 43 2.83 28.60 -11.89
N ALA A 44 2.04 29.61 -12.30
CA ALA A 44 0.86 30.04 -11.55
C ALA A 44 -0.25 28.97 -11.57
N GLY A 45 -0.39 28.26 -12.69
CA GLY A 45 -1.31 27.12 -12.80
C GLY A 45 -0.92 25.98 -11.86
N ARG A 46 0.37 25.67 -11.75
CA ARG A 46 0.88 24.64 -10.82
C ARG A 46 0.65 25.03 -9.36
N GLU A 47 0.94 26.28 -8.99
CA GLU A 47 0.69 26.79 -7.65
C GLU A 47 -0.79 26.74 -7.28
N LEU A 48 -1.67 27.14 -8.20
CA LEU A 48 -3.11 27.06 -8.02
C LEU A 48 -3.59 25.62 -7.80
N MET A 49 -3.06 24.69 -8.59
CA MET A 49 -3.40 23.25 -8.45
C MET A 49 -2.99 22.73 -7.07
N ASN A 50 -1.76 22.98 -6.64
CA ASN A 50 -1.27 22.55 -5.34
C ASN A 50 -2.11 23.15 -4.21
N ARG A 51 -2.39 24.46 -4.26
CA ARG A 51 -3.23 25.10 -3.25
C ARG A 51 -4.62 24.45 -3.17
N ARG A 52 -5.29 24.25 -4.31
CA ARG A 52 -6.62 23.61 -4.35
C ARG A 52 -6.59 22.17 -3.81
N MET A 53 -5.53 21.43 -4.09
CA MET A 53 -5.36 20.07 -3.58
C MET A 53 -5.31 20.08 -2.04
N PHE A 54 -4.50 20.94 -1.43
CA PHE A 54 -4.41 21.01 0.04
C PHE A 54 -5.66 21.60 0.68
N GLU A 55 -6.32 22.57 0.06
CA GLU A 55 -7.63 23.06 0.51
C GLU A 55 -8.68 21.96 0.52
N GLU A 56 -8.69 21.11 -0.50
CA GLU A 56 -9.61 19.98 -0.59
C GLU A 56 -9.28 18.88 0.43
N ILE A 57 -8.00 18.56 0.63
CA ILE A 57 -7.57 17.63 1.68
C ILE A 57 -8.01 18.14 3.05
N ASP A 58 -7.76 19.40 3.37
CA ASP A 58 -8.19 19.99 4.66
C ASP A 58 -9.71 19.88 4.83
N ARG A 59 -10.48 20.19 3.79
CA ARG A 59 -11.94 20.05 3.79
C ARG A 59 -12.38 18.61 4.06
N VAL A 60 -11.79 17.64 3.39
CA VAL A 60 -12.10 16.21 3.56
C VAL A 60 -11.75 15.73 4.97
N LEU A 61 -10.66 16.21 5.53
CA LEU A 61 -10.24 15.87 6.89
C LEU A 61 -11.02 16.61 7.98
N GLY A 62 -11.89 17.55 7.63
CA GLY A 62 -12.79 18.25 8.57
C GLY A 62 -12.32 19.64 8.99
N GLY A 63 -11.28 20.18 8.36
CA GLY A 63 -10.74 21.52 8.61
C GLY A 63 -9.76 21.58 9.79
N ASN A 64 -8.91 22.60 9.78
CA ASN A 64 -7.88 22.85 10.79
C ASN A 64 -6.86 21.71 10.98
N THR A 65 -6.51 21.05 9.88
CA THR A 65 -5.51 19.98 9.89
C THR A 65 -4.10 20.54 9.78
N SER A 66 -3.14 19.86 10.41
CA SER A 66 -1.73 20.20 10.25
C SER A 66 -1.22 19.79 8.86
N HIS A 67 -0.17 20.44 8.39
CA HIS A 67 0.49 20.06 7.14
C HIS A 67 0.95 18.60 7.16
N ALA A 68 1.44 18.10 8.30
CA ALA A 68 1.83 16.70 8.47
C ALA A 68 0.65 15.73 8.24
N GLN A 69 -0.55 16.04 8.76
CA GLN A 69 -1.74 15.23 8.52
C GLN A 69 -2.15 15.24 7.04
N GLN A 70 -2.08 16.40 6.40
CA GLN A 70 -2.42 16.53 4.96
C GLN A 70 -1.44 15.74 4.09
N MET A 71 -0.13 15.84 4.38
CA MET A 71 0.89 15.08 3.65
C MET A 71 0.77 13.58 3.87
N ALA A 72 0.56 13.13 5.11
CA ALA A 72 0.35 11.71 5.40
C ALA A 72 -0.92 11.16 4.71
N TYR A 73 -2.01 11.93 4.68
CA TYR A 73 -3.20 11.54 3.91
C TYR A 73 -2.91 11.44 2.41
N LEU A 74 -2.17 12.41 1.86
CA LEU A 74 -1.75 12.38 0.45
C LEU A 74 -0.90 11.13 0.15
N LEU A 75 0.06 10.80 1.01
CA LEU A 75 0.89 9.59 0.84
C LEU A 75 0.05 8.31 0.94
N MET A 76 -0.82 8.18 1.94
CA MET A 76 -1.72 7.01 2.03
C MET A 76 -2.57 6.82 0.78
N THR A 77 -3.03 7.90 0.16
CA THR A 77 -3.87 7.83 -1.05
C THR A 77 -3.07 7.67 -2.34
N ALA A 78 -1.78 7.99 -2.34
CA ALA A 78 -0.91 7.91 -3.52
C ALA A 78 -0.06 6.63 -3.58
N SER A 79 0.50 6.19 -2.45
CA SER A 79 1.38 5.01 -2.36
C SER A 79 0.85 3.95 -1.39
N GLY A 80 0.52 4.30 -0.17
CA GLY A 80 0.04 3.37 0.85
C GLY A 80 -1.21 2.60 0.45
N CYS A 81 -2.05 3.17 -0.42
CA CYS A 81 -3.27 2.54 -0.92
C CYS A 81 -3.01 1.21 -1.63
N HIS A 82 -1.86 1.02 -2.27
CA HIS A 82 -1.52 -0.21 -2.97
C HIS A 82 -1.40 -1.39 -2.00
N ILE A 83 -0.70 -1.19 -0.88
CA ILE A 83 -0.55 -2.22 0.15
C ILE A 83 -1.80 -2.35 1.02
N LEU A 84 -2.43 -1.24 1.42
CA LEU A 84 -3.60 -1.27 2.29
C LEU A 84 -4.81 -1.91 1.62
N SER A 85 -5.02 -1.69 0.32
CA SER A 85 -6.07 -2.40 -0.44
C SER A 85 -5.77 -3.91 -0.55
N ALA A 86 -4.51 -4.29 -0.74
CA ALA A 86 -4.11 -5.71 -0.74
C ALA A 86 -4.32 -6.36 0.64
N ILE A 87 -4.03 -5.64 1.73
CA ILE A 87 -4.32 -6.10 3.10
C ILE A 87 -5.83 -6.32 3.29
N ARG A 88 -6.66 -5.38 2.87
CA ARG A 88 -8.12 -5.53 2.96
C ARG A 88 -8.62 -6.74 2.18
N GLU A 89 -8.07 -6.99 1.00
CA GLU A 89 -8.39 -8.20 0.20
C GLU A 89 -7.97 -9.50 0.91
N LEU A 90 -6.86 -9.48 1.68
CA LEU A 90 -6.33 -10.66 2.36
C LEU A 90 -7.03 -10.96 3.69
N ILE A 91 -7.27 -9.93 4.51
CA ILE A 91 -7.68 -10.08 5.92
C ILE A 91 -8.83 -9.15 6.35
N GLY A 92 -9.38 -8.34 5.44
CA GLY A 92 -10.49 -7.42 5.73
C GLY A 92 -10.05 -6.10 6.37
N LEU A 93 -11.05 -5.28 6.73
CA LEU A 93 -10.83 -4.01 7.42
C LEU A 93 -10.51 -4.23 8.91
N PRO A 94 -9.71 -3.34 9.53
CA PRO A 94 -9.46 -3.38 10.97
C PRO A 94 -10.72 -2.98 11.76
N LYS A 95 -10.80 -3.45 13.01
CA LYS A 95 -11.85 -3.04 13.96
C LYS A 95 -11.63 -1.65 14.54
N ALA A 96 -10.37 -1.28 14.73
CA ALA A 96 -10.00 0.01 15.29
C ALA A 96 -8.57 0.42 14.88
N ILE A 97 -8.33 1.72 14.87
CA ILE A 97 -7.00 2.32 14.80
C ILE A 97 -6.54 2.53 16.24
N ARG A 98 -5.45 1.87 16.65
CA ARG A 98 -4.90 1.97 18.02
C ARG A 98 -3.85 3.05 18.16
N SER A 99 -3.08 3.30 17.10
CA SER A 99 -2.05 4.33 17.07
C SER A 99 -1.84 4.82 15.65
N ALA A 100 -1.60 6.12 15.52
CA ALA A 100 -1.18 6.77 14.29
C ALA A 100 -0.16 7.85 14.65
N VAL A 101 1.10 7.63 14.31
CA VAL A 101 2.22 8.53 14.59
C VAL A 101 2.78 9.01 13.27
N VAL A 102 3.00 10.32 13.14
CA VAL A 102 3.49 10.95 11.91
C VAL A 102 4.71 11.83 12.21
N SER A 103 5.66 11.87 11.29
CA SER A 103 6.78 12.82 11.33
C SER A 103 6.32 14.26 11.09
N PRO A 104 7.07 15.28 11.53
CA PRO A 104 6.67 16.68 11.38
C PRO A 104 6.43 17.13 9.93
N ASN A 105 7.10 16.50 8.95
CA ASN A 105 6.92 16.78 7.52
C ASN A 105 5.83 15.92 6.86
N GLY A 106 5.24 14.96 7.58
CA GLY A 106 4.21 14.07 7.06
C GLY A 106 4.68 12.95 6.13
N MET A 107 6.01 12.85 5.86
CA MET A 107 6.57 11.92 4.88
C MET A 107 6.89 10.53 5.47
N GLN A 108 6.68 10.35 6.74
CA GLN A 108 6.90 9.11 7.46
C GLN A 108 5.83 8.92 8.52
N PHE A 109 5.20 7.75 8.56
CA PHE A 109 4.24 7.43 9.62
C PHE A 109 4.20 5.93 9.93
N SER A 110 3.73 5.63 11.15
CA SER A 110 3.51 4.27 11.62
C SER A 110 2.13 4.14 12.23
N LEU A 111 1.43 3.09 11.86
CA LEU A 111 0.05 2.82 12.26
C LEU A 111 -0.03 1.48 13.00
N VAL A 112 -0.90 1.41 13.99
CA VAL A 112 -1.27 0.15 14.63
C VAL A 112 -2.77 -0.05 14.49
N PHE A 113 -3.16 -1.10 13.77
CA PHE A 113 -4.54 -1.51 13.58
C PHE A 113 -4.87 -2.71 14.45
N GLU A 114 -6.08 -2.72 15.01
CA GLU A 114 -6.63 -3.84 15.77
C GLU A 114 -7.55 -4.69 14.90
N TYR A 115 -7.34 -6.00 14.97
CA TYR A 115 -8.23 -7.04 14.44
C TYR A 115 -8.76 -7.91 15.60
N ASP A 116 -9.60 -8.90 15.30
CA ASP A 116 -10.22 -9.75 16.33
C ASP A 116 -9.23 -10.40 17.30
N ASN A 117 -8.15 -10.96 16.77
CA ASN A 117 -7.21 -11.77 17.53
C ASN A 117 -5.76 -11.32 17.42
N PHE A 118 -5.48 -10.23 16.67
CA PHE A 118 -4.12 -9.75 16.43
C PHE A 118 -4.07 -8.25 16.17
N ASN A 119 -2.89 -7.70 16.23
CA ASN A 119 -2.62 -6.36 15.74
C ASN A 119 -1.82 -6.42 14.43
N MET A 120 -2.05 -5.42 13.60
CA MET A 120 -1.25 -5.15 12.41
C MET A 120 -0.47 -3.86 12.59
N VAL A 121 0.79 -3.86 12.18
CA VAL A 121 1.61 -2.66 12.05
C VAL A 121 1.75 -2.33 10.57
N PHE A 122 1.52 -1.07 10.23
CA PHE A 122 1.81 -0.52 8.91
C PHE A 122 2.79 0.63 9.02
N GLU A 123 3.81 0.61 8.20
CA GLU A 123 4.87 1.62 8.15
C GLU A 123 4.95 2.20 6.74
N GLU A 124 4.97 3.52 6.66
CA GLU A 124 5.17 4.20 5.38
C GLU A 124 6.23 5.28 5.52
N MET A 125 7.13 5.34 4.56
CA MET A 125 8.13 6.39 4.42
C MET A 125 8.34 6.65 2.94
N ASN A 126 8.31 7.92 2.57
CA ASN A 126 8.75 8.40 1.26
C ASN A 126 9.96 9.32 1.48
N ASP A 127 11.08 8.97 0.87
CA ASP A 127 12.36 9.64 1.06
C ASP A 127 12.94 10.12 -0.28
N GLN A 128 13.77 11.16 -0.26
CA GLN A 128 14.36 11.75 -1.45
C GLN A 128 15.82 11.34 -1.69
N GLU A 129 16.46 10.75 -0.71
CA GLU A 129 17.90 10.50 -0.72
C GLU A 129 18.24 9.00 -0.65
N ILE A 130 17.40 8.18 -0.01
CA ILE A 130 17.64 6.75 0.18
C ILE A 130 17.11 5.99 -1.03
N VAL A 131 18.01 5.34 -1.79
CA VAL A 131 17.63 4.48 -2.92
C VAL A 131 17.15 3.14 -2.38
N GLU A 132 15.87 3.08 -2.02
CA GLU A 132 15.22 1.90 -1.47
C GLU A 132 13.83 1.72 -2.10
N PHE A 133 13.40 0.48 -2.26
CA PHE A 133 12.02 0.13 -2.55
C PHE A 133 11.70 -1.15 -1.75
N ASP A 134 11.28 -0.96 -0.50
CA ASP A 134 10.87 -2.04 0.40
C ASP A 134 9.36 -1.99 0.61
N GLU A 135 8.63 -2.68 -0.26
CA GLU A 135 7.19 -2.82 -0.19
C GLU A 135 6.84 -4.29 0.07
N ALA A 136 6.24 -4.58 1.22
CA ALA A 136 6.02 -5.94 1.64
C ALA A 136 4.84 -6.13 2.60
N ILE A 137 4.28 -7.35 2.58
CA ILE A 137 3.27 -7.84 3.52
C ILE A 137 3.79 -9.09 4.20
N GLU A 138 3.85 -9.07 5.53
CA GLU A 138 4.20 -10.21 6.36
C GLU A 138 2.98 -10.67 7.17
N ILE A 139 2.62 -11.94 7.07
CA ILE A 139 1.52 -12.54 7.85
C ILE A 139 2.04 -13.75 8.60
N TYR A 140 1.78 -13.79 9.90
CA TYR A 140 2.08 -14.90 10.80
C TYR A 140 0.79 -15.64 11.12
N GLN A 141 0.70 -16.92 10.75
CA GLN A 141 -0.46 -17.76 10.94
C GLN A 141 -0.05 -19.16 11.41
N GLY A 142 -0.48 -19.56 12.61
CA GLY A 142 -0.05 -20.82 13.17
C GLY A 142 1.46 -20.88 13.37
N ASP A 143 2.13 -21.83 12.74
CA ASP A 143 3.58 -22.03 12.79
C ASP A 143 4.31 -21.52 11.55
N ARG A 144 3.65 -20.75 10.70
CA ARG A 144 4.24 -20.23 9.46
C ARG A 144 4.24 -18.72 9.38
N LYS A 145 5.25 -18.21 8.72
CA LYS A 145 5.37 -16.83 8.25
C LYS A 145 5.22 -16.82 6.73
N MET A 146 4.38 -15.96 6.23
CA MET A 146 4.25 -15.64 4.80
C MET A 146 4.76 -14.23 4.56
N LEU A 147 5.71 -14.07 3.64
CA LEU A 147 6.28 -12.78 3.24
C LEU A 147 6.04 -12.59 1.75
N LEU A 148 5.20 -11.61 1.41
CA LEU A 148 4.99 -11.15 0.04
C LEU A 148 5.80 -9.88 -0.17
N GLU A 149 6.70 -9.91 -1.14
CA GLU A 149 7.59 -8.80 -1.49
C GLU A 149 7.25 -8.32 -2.89
N TYR A 150 7.15 -7.01 -3.04
CA TYR A 150 6.99 -6.32 -4.31
C TYR A 150 8.28 -5.60 -4.66
N ASP A 151 8.56 -5.51 -5.94
CA ASP A 151 9.63 -4.69 -6.47
C ASP A 151 9.07 -3.39 -7.05
N THR A 152 9.94 -2.44 -7.40
CA THR A 152 9.52 -1.13 -7.90
C THR A 152 8.71 -1.24 -9.20
N PRO A 153 7.53 -0.60 -9.28
CA PRO A 153 6.71 -0.60 -10.49
C PRO A 153 7.30 0.28 -11.61
N TYR A 154 8.28 1.12 -11.31
CA TYR A 154 8.94 1.99 -12.29
C TYR A 154 9.86 1.25 -13.25
N ILE A 155 10.25 0.01 -12.91
CA ILE A 155 11.03 -0.88 -13.77
C ILE A 155 10.14 -2.05 -14.16
N ARG A 156 9.93 -2.23 -15.46
CA ARG A 156 9.05 -3.31 -15.96
C ARG A 156 9.65 -4.69 -15.70
N TYR A 157 8.75 -5.65 -15.46
CA TYR A 157 9.06 -7.07 -15.31
C TYR A 157 9.93 -7.42 -14.10
N LEU A 158 10.04 -6.56 -13.12
CA LEU A 158 10.60 -6.94 -11.84
C LEU A 158 9.62 -7.86 -11.10
N PRO A 159 10.11 -8.98 -10.55
CA PRO A 159 9.23 -10.03 -10.04
C PRO A 159 8.72 -9.74 -8.63
N SER A 160 7.45 -10.02 -8.38
CA SER A 160 6.95 -10.22 -7.02
C SER A 160 7.26 -11.65 -6.54
N LYS A 161 7.44 -11.81 -5.24
CA LYS A 161 7.83 -13.09 -4.64
C LYS A 161 7.07 -13.33 -3.33
N LEU A 162 6.52 -14.53 -3.17
CA LEU A 162 5.94 -14.99 -1.90
C LEU A 162 6.85 -16.06 -1.29
N THR A 163 7.39 -15.78 -0.11
CA THR A 163 8.18 -16.71 0.68
C THR A 163 7.34 -17.21 1.86
N VAL A 164 7.23 -18.53 2.02
CA VAL A 164 6.56 -19.19 3.14
C VAL A 164 7.59 -19.96 3.94
N SER A 165 7.79 -19.58 5.20
CA SER A 165 8.64 -20.28 6.16
C SER A 165 7.76 -20.95 7.20
N GLU A 166 7.91 -22.24 7.40
CA GLU A 166 7.07 -23.07 8.26
C GLU A 166 7.86 -24.22 8.91
N LEU A 167 7.25 -24.90 9.88
CA LEU A 167 7.79 -26.15 10.41
C LEU A 167 7.19 -27.33 9.63
N ASP A 168 8.06 -28.22 9.11
CA ASP A 168 7.68 -29.49 8.49
C ASP A 168 8.36 -30.63 9.26
N CYS A 169 7.56 -31.44 9.94
CA CYS A 169 8.07 -32.53 10.80
C CYS A 169 9.15 -32.08 11.80
N GLY A 170 9.01 -30.89 12.37
CA GLY A 170 9.95 -30.32 13.33
C GLY A 170 11.20 -29.70 12.73
N GLN A 171 11.29 -29.61 11.41
CA GLN A 171 12.38 -28.98 10.69
C GLN A 171 11.91 -27.68 10.02
N ALA A 172 12.77 -26.67 9.98
CA ALA A 172 12.51 -25.44 9.26
C ALA A 172 12.48 -25.70 7.74
N LYS A 173 11.39 -25.30 7.10
CA LYS A 173 11.19 -25.42 5.67
C LYS A 173 10.84 -24.05 5.10
N THR A 174 11.42 -23.70 3.96
CA THR A 174 11.09 -22.49 3.22
C THR A 174 10.65 -22.86 1.83
N THR A 175 9.49 -22.38 1.42
CA THR A 175 8.94 -22.54 0.07
C THR A 175 8.83 -21.17 -0.57
N VAL A 176 9.33 -21.02 -1.79
CA VAL A 176 9.23 -19.78 -2.57
C VAL A 176 8.24 -20.00 -3.72
N TYR A 177 7.22 -19.19 -3.79
CA TYR A 177 6.29 -19.09 -4.91
C TYR A 177 6.70 -17.88 -5.75
N GLY A 178 7.17 -18.16 -6.95
CA GLY A 178 7.74 -17.15 -7.83
C GLY A 178 9.22 -17.41 -8.12
N PRO A 179 9.93 -16.43 -8.70
CA PRO A 179 9.45 -15.08 -9.02
C PRO A 179 8.35 -15.06 -10.09
N HIS A 180 7.38 -14.16 -9.92
CA HIS A 180 6.30 -13.93 -10.86
C HIS A 180 6.63 -12.73 -11.74
N TYR A 181 6.94 -12.98 -13.02
CA TYR A 181 7.34 -11.96 -13.98
C TYR A 181 6.16 -11.32 -14.74
N HIS A 182 4.93 -11.64 -14.39
CA HIS A 182 3.78 -10.97 -14.97
C HIS A 182 3.75 -9.52 -14.50
N ASP A 183 3.72 -8.62 -15.47
CA ASP A 183 3.56 -7.19 -15.23
C ASP A 183 2.23 -6.92 -14.51
N MET A 184 2.28 -6.18 -13.40
CA MET A 184 1.11 -5.91 -12.58
C MET A 184 0.10 -5.01 -13.29
N PHE A 185 0.55 -4.05 -14.11
CA PHE A 185 -0.34 -3.22 -14.91
C PHE A 185 -1.01 -4.03 -16.04
N ALA A 186 -0.30 -5.00 -16.62
CA ALA A 186 -0.91 -5.92 -17.58
C ALA A 186 -2.01 -6.77 -16.93
N ASN A 187 -1.82 -7.25 -15.70
CA ASN A 187 -2.83 -7.99 -14.96
C ASN A 187 -4.07 -7.12 -14.65
N GLU A 188 -3.87 -5.85 -14.28
CA GLU A 188 -4.96 -4.89 -14.08
C GLU A 188 -5.78 -4.70 -15.36
N LEU A 189 -5.11 -4.45 -16.49
CA LEU A 189 -5.76 -4.29 -17.79
C LEU A 189 -6.49 -5.56 -18.25
N LEU A 190 -5.94 -6.75 -17.99
CA LEU A 190 -6.59 -8.02 -18.28
C LEU A 190 -7.85 -8.21 -17.43
N GLU A 191 -7.80 -7.87 -16.15
CA GLU A 191 -8.98 -7.91 -15.28
C GLU A 191 -10.05 -6.91 -15.75
N PHE A 192 -9.66 -5.69 -16.09
CA PHE A 192 -10.56 -4.70 -16.66
C PHE A 192 -11.22 -5.20 -17.95
N TYR A 193 -10.42 -5.75 -18.88
CA TYR A 193 -10.93 -6.35 -20.12
C TYR A 193 -11.92 -7.48 -19.83
N ARG A 194 -11.60 -8.37 -18.89
CA ARG A 194 -12.51 -9.45 -18.48
C ARG A 194 -13.83 -8.88 -17.99
N CYS A 195 -13.80 -7.93 -17.05
CA CYS A 195 -15.02 -7.33 -16.50
C CYS A 195 -15.90 -6.67 -17.58
N VAL A 196 -15.28 -5.96 -18.54
CA VAL A 196 -16.02 -5.34 -19.64
C VAL A 196 -16.66 -6.37 -20.56
N THR A 197 -15.96 -7.46 -20.89
CA THR A 197 -16.43 -8.45 -21.84
C THR A 197 -17.39 -9.48 -21.25
N THR A 198 -17.28 -9.77 -19.96
CA THR A 198 -18.18 -10.72 -19.26
C THR A 198 -19.26 -10.04 -18.44
N HIS A 199 -19.24 -8.71 -18.33
CA HIS A 199 -20.12 -7.92 -17.46
C HIS A 199 -20.01 -8.30 -15.96
N ASP A 200 -18.84 -8.80 -15.55
CA ASP A 200 -18.56 -9.11 -14.15
C ASP A 200 -18.17 -7.84 -13.37
N THR A 201 -18.43 -7.87 -12.07
CA THR A 201 -17.97 -6.84 -11.15
C THR A 201 -16.45 -6.96 -10.96
N PRO A 202 -15.68 -5.86 -11.03
CA PRO A 202 -14.25 -5.87 -10.73
C PRO A 202 -14.02 -6.22 -9.25
N LYS A 203 -12.84 -6.76 -8.94
CA LYS A 203 -12.45 -7.10 -7.57
C LYS A 203 -12.48 -5.92 -6.61
N CYS A 204 -12.12 -4.76 -7.11
CA CYS A 204 -12.19 -3.50 -6.39
C CYS A 204 -13.01 -2.52 -7.23
N ASP A 205 -14.24 -2.26 -6.83
CA ASP A 205 -15.08 -1.24 -7.42
C ASP A 205 -15.00 0.08 -6.62
N VAL A 206 -15.73 1.09 -7.07
CA VAL A 206 -15.72 2.43 -6.43
C VAL A 206 -16.28 2.40 -4.99
N PHE A 207 -17.20 1.49 -4.68
CA PHE A 207 -17.77 1.37 -3.34
C PHE A 207 -16.76 0.71 -2.40
N ASP A 208 -16.06 -0.28 -2.91
CA ASP A 208 -15.00 -0.98 -2.22
C ASP A 208 -13.81 -0.05 -1.91
N ALA A 209 -13.38 0.74 -2.89
CA ALA A 209 -12.34 1.76 -2.69
C ALA A 209 -12.77 2.87 -1.72
N ALA A 210 -14.06 3.20 -1.64
CA ALA A 210 -14.56 4.20 -0.70
C ALA A 210 -14.37 3.78 0.77
N GLU A 211 -14.36 2.49 1.09
CA GLU A 211 -14.08 2.00 2.44
C GLU A 211 -12.60 2.25 2.82
N ASP A 212 -11.67 2.10 1.87
CA ASP A 212 -10.26 2.44 2.10
C ASP A 212 -10.10 3.95 2.37
N VAL A 213 -10.74 4.79 1.57
CA VAL A 213 -10.69 6.25 1.75
C VAL A 213 -11.25 6.68 3.12
N LYS A 214 -12.33 6.06 3.61
CA LYS A 214 -12.85 6.31 4.97
C LYS A 214 -11.80 5.97 6.02
N LEU A 215 -11.14 4.81 5.89
CA LEU A 215 -10.08 4.41 6.81
C LEU A 215 -8.93 5.43 6.81
N TYR A 216 -8.49 5.91 5.63
CA TYR A 216 -7.41 6.89 5.51
C TYR A 216 -7.76 8.24 6.16
N ILE A 217 -9.01 8.68 6.01
CA ILE A 217 -9.53 9.89 6.68
C ILE A 217 -9.46 9.74 8.20
N ASP A 218 -9.92 8.60 8.73
CA ASP A 218 -9.92 8.35 10.17
C ASP A 218 -8.50 8.26 10.74
N VAL A 219 -7.58 7.62 10.00
CA VAL A 219 -6.15 7.56 10.34
C VAL A 219 -5.55 8.96 10.38
N ALA A 220 -5.73 9.77 9.32
CA ALA A 220 -5.16 11.11 9.24
C ALA A 220 -5.68 12.04 10.36
N LYS A 221 -6.96 11.94 10.72
CA LYS A 221 -7.54 12.69 11.85
C LYS A 221 -6.96 12.28 13.20
N MET A 222 -6.49 11.05 13.35
CA MET A 222 -5.90 10.54 14.58
C MET A 222 -4.43 10.92 14.74
N MET A 223 -3.73 11.24 13.66
CA MET A 223 -2.31 11.63 13.65
C MET A 223 -2.10 12.94 14.43
N LYS A 224 -1.03 12.95 15.23
CA LYS A 224 -0.63 14.10 16.05
C LYS A 224 0.84 14.38 15.91
#